data_6610e0d06f7af6ab1ed9e8698dc4aa74
#
_entry.id   6610e0d06f7af6ab1ed9e8698dc4aa74
#
_cell.length_a   1.000
_cell.length_b   1.000
_cell.length_c   1.000
_cell.angle_alpha   90.00
_cell.angle_beta   90.00
_cell.angle_gamma   90.00
#
_symmetry.space_group_name_H-M   'P 1'
#
loop_
_entity.id
_entity.type
_entity.pdbx_description
1 polymer ?
#
loop_
_entity_poly.entity_id
_entity_poly.type
_entity_poly.pdbx_seq_one_letter_code
_entity_poly.pdbx_strand_id
1 'polypeptide(L)'
;MIKHIFKIIWAQRKSNGWILGELVIVICALWFMMDKLWVDVRCYNAPMGYDISNTWRFKLSTLSSNAPGYVPDSLYDSNATQDLLKLMERIRQEQEVEEVCVTYWSMPYSNGSSWGTLLPLGADTSKAVGQNYHKLKVSPSYFDVFRMKDKEGRAITPLVENAYRPLVVTAEAEDFFFGGQSAIGRQISENDDLSEPFTIAAVLPTFRSNDFDRPENCAFTILKGESLREFVKNFGVRSAELSVRTKRPMTEDEMYAFLEKTADRMTVNNTFVHGVTLLADQRDDQLRFTKNENSKKLSMMAFLLVNVFFGIVGTFWLRTERRRSEIGL
;
A
#
# COMPACT_ATOMS: atom_id res chain seq x y z
N MET A 1 -7.80 -32.95 44.60
CA MET A 1 -8.67 -31.77 44.41
C MET A 1 -9.17 -31.67 42.97
N ILE A 2 -8.33 -31.56 41.96
CA ILE A 2 -8.72 -31.37 40.53
C ILE A 2 -9.63 -32.51 40.01
N LYS A 3 -9.30 -33.80 40.27
CA LYS A 3 -10.14 -34.95 39.89
C LYS A 3 -11.55 -34.88 40.50
N HIS A 4 -11.70 -34.36 41.67
CA HIS A 4 -13.00 -34.24 42.35
C HIS A 4 -13.86 -33.14 41.70
N ILE A 5 -13.23 -32.02 41.32
CA ILE A 5 -13.88 -30.93 40.57
C ILE A 5 -14.39 -31.42 39.19
N PHE A 6 -13.58 -32.19 38.46
CA PHE A 6 -13.99 -32.80 37.20
C PHE A 6 -15.18 -33.75 37.38
N LYS A 7 -15.19 -34.54 38.43
CA LYS A 7 -16.30 -35.49 38.72
C LYS A 7 -17.61 -34.75 39.01
N ILE A 8 -17.56 -33.64 39.75
CA ILE A 8 -18.73 -32.75 40.03
C ILE A 8 -19.21 -32.09 38.72
N ILE A 9 -18.32 -31.53 37.90
CA ILE A 9 -18.65 -30.94 36.58
C ILE A 9 -19.34 -31.99 35.71
N TRP A 10 -18.80 -33.21 35.62
CA TRP A 10 -19.34 -34.28 34.83
C TRP A 10 -20.71 -34.76 35.33
N ALA A 11 -20.93 -34.85 36.63
CA ALA A 11 -22.21 -35.21 37.22
C ALA A 11 -23.30 -34.17 36.91
N GLN A 12 -22.93 -32.89 36.79
CA GLN A 12 -23.85 -31.77 36.45
C GLN A 12 -23.87 -31.40 34.97
N ARG A 13 -23.35 -32.27 34.07
CA ARG A 13 -23.17 -31.94 32.64
C ARG A 13 -24.46 -31.52 31.91
N LYS A 14 -25.62 -32.05 32.30
CA LYS A 14 -26.93 -31.72 31.69
C LYS A 14 -27.35 -30.28 32.03
N SER A 15 -27.04 -29.77 33.22
CA SER A 15 -27.36 -28.41 33.67
C SER A 15 -26.30 -27.41 33.23
N ASN A 16 -25.03 -27.83 33.11
CA ASN A 16 -23.92 -26.94 32.77
C ASN A 16 -23.54 -26.97 31.28
N GLY A 17 -24.07 -27.93 30.52
CA GLY A 17 -23.72 -28.13 29.10
C GLY A 17 -24.02 -26.93 28.23
N TRP A 18 -25.12 -26.23 28.51
CA TRP A 18 -25.47 -25.01 27.78
C TRP A 18 -24.45 -23.88 28.01
N ILE A 19 -24.10 -23.63 29.26
CA ILE A 19 -23.11 -22.60 29.65
C ILE A 19 -21.73 -22.91 29.04
N LEU A 20 -21.32 -24.20 29.05
CA LEU A 20 -20.09 -24.64 28.44
C LEU A 20 -20.10 -24.39 26.92
N GLY A 21 -21.22 -24.71 26.24
CA GLY A 21 -21.40 -24.45 24.83
C GLY A 21 -21.31 -22.97 24.47
N GLU A 22 -21.99 -22.12 25.24
CA GLU A 22 -21.94 -20.67 25.10
C GLU A 22 -20.50 -20.12 25.27
N LEU A 23 -19.79 -20.55 26.33
CA LEU A 23 -18.41 -20.17 26.57
C LEU A 23 -17.48 -20.58 25.43
N VAL A 24 -17.63 -21.81 24.90
CA VAL A 24 -16.84 -22.26 23.76
C VAL A 24 -17.06 -21.37 22.54
N ILE A 25 -18.31 -21.07 22.21
CA ILE A 25 -18.65 -20.19 21.07
C ILE A 25 -18.01 -18.80 21.26
N VAL A 26 -18.17 -18.20 22.44
CA VAL A 26 -17.60 -16.89 22.73
C VAL A 26 -16.07 -16.90 22.67
N ILE A 27 -15.42 -17.92 23.23
CA ILE A 27 -13.96 -18.06 23.18
C ILE A 27 -13.48 -18.19 21.72
N CYS A 28 -14.16 -18.98 20.89
CA CYS A 28 -13.83 -19.08 19.47
C CYS A 28 -14.00 -17.75 18.75
N ALA A 29 -15.09 -17.02 19.00
CA ALA A 29 -15.33 -15.71 18.41
C ALA A 29 -14.27 -14.67 18.85
N LEU A 30 -13.95 -14.63 20.15
CA LEU A 30 -12.90 -13.76 20.68
C LEU A 30 -11.54 -14.09 20.11
N TRP A 31 -11.20 -15.39 19.99
CA TRP A 31 -9.95 -15.83 19.38
C TRP A 31 -9.82 -15.35 17.94
N PHE A 32 -10.85 -15.56 17.11
CA PHE A 32 -10.84 -15.14 15.72
C PHE A 32 -10.67 -13.61 15.56
N MET A 33 -11.39 -12.83 16.39
CA MET A 33 -11.26 -11.37 16.35
C MET A 33 -9.88 -10.90 16.87
N MET A 34 -9.36 -11.53 17.92
CA MET A 34 -8.05 -11.21 18.52
C MET A 34 -6.92 -11.51 17.51
N ASP A 35 -6.96 -12.67 16.84
CA ASP A 35 -5.96 -13.06 15.84
C ASP A 35 -5.88 -12.03 14.73
N LYS A 36 -7.04 -11.63 14.17
CA LYS A 36 -7.09 -10.61 13.13
C LYS A 36 -6.56 -9.26 13.60
N LEU A 37 -6.97 -8.79 14.79
CA LEU A 37 -6.47 -7.54 15.36
C LEU A 37 -4.97 -7.59 15.63
N TRP A 38 -4.45 -8.72 16.11
CA TRP A 38 -3.03 -8.91 16.32
C TRP A 38 -2.22 -8.78 15.04
N VAL A 39 -2.69 -9.41 13.96
CA VAL A 39 -2.06 -9.30 12.63
C VAL A 39 -2.09 -7.84 12.16
N ASP A 40 -3.24 -7.17 12.26
CA ASP A 40 -3.41 -5.78 11.82
C ASP A 40 -2.50 -4.82 12.61
N VAL A 41 -2.40 -4.96 13.94
CA VAL A 41 -1.48 -4.17 14.78
C VAL A 41 -0.03 -4.45 14.41
N ARG A 42 0.34 -5.70 14.16
CA ARG A 42 1.70 -6.07 13.78
C ARG A 42 2.07 -5.51 12.41
N CYS A 43 1.17 -5.58 11.44
CA CYS A 43 1.37 -4.97 10.13
C CYS A 43 1.47 -3.44 10.25
N TYR A 44 0.57 -2.80 10.98
CA TYR A 44 0.56 -1.33 11.15
C TYR A 44 1.88 -0.78 11.71
N ASN A 45 2.54 -1.51 12.61
CA ASN A 45 3.81 -1.10 13.21
C ASN A 45 5.06 -1.57 12.45
N ALA A 46 4.90 -2.33 11.37
CA ALA A 46 6.03 -2.80 10.57
C ALA A 46 6.49 -1.71 9.56
N PRO A 47 7.76 -1.71 9.13
CA PRO A 47 8.27 -0.74 8.15
C PRO A 47 7.50 -0.84 6.83
N MET A 48 7.19 0.31 6.22
CA MET A 48 6.53 0.38 4.91
C MET A 48 7.49 0.13 3.74
N GLY A 49 8.78 0.40 3.94
CA GLY A 49 9.80 0.37 2.89
C GLY A 49 9.96 1.70 2.16
N TYR A 50 9.16 2.72 2.49
CA TYR A 50 9.21 4.05 1.91
C TYR A 50 8.76 5.13 2.91
N ASP A 51 9.05 6.40 2.58
CA ASP A 51 8.71 7.58 3.37
C ASP A 51 7.83 8.53 2.56
N ILE A 52 6.63 8.87 3.08
CA ILE A 52 5.68 9.81 2.48
C ILE A 52 5.71 11.19 3.14
N SER A 53 6.60 11.44 4.10
CA SER A 53 6.68 12.75 4.76
C SER A 53 6.96 13.85 3.74
N ASN A 54 6.30 14.99 3.92
CA ASN A 54 6.42 16.15 3.03
C ASN A 54 6.13 15.84 1.54
N THR A 55 5.34 14.81 1.23
CA THR A 55 5.05 14.42 -0.15
C THR A 55 3.61 14.78 -0.50
N TRP A 56 3.45 15.45 -1.63
CA TRP A 56 2.18 15.90 -2.17
C TRP A 56 1.86 15.20 -3.48
N ARG A 57 0.62 14.84 -3.67
CA ARG A 57 0.09 14.45 -4.97
C ARG A 57 -0.34 15.69 -5.73
N PHE A 58 0.24 15.92 -6.91
CA PHE A 58 -0.20 16.94 -7.85
C PHE A 58 -1.11 16.28 -8.89
N LYS A 59 -2.36 16.74 -8.96
CA LYS A 59 -3.35 16.21 -9.88
C LYS A 59 -3.23 16.94 -11.21
N LEU A 60 -3.00 16.19 -12.28
CA LEU A 60 -2.85 16.72 -13.63
C LEU A 60 -4.18 16.76 -14.37
N SER A 61 -4.36 17.76 -15.21
CA SER A 61 -5.47 17.87 -16.14
C SER A 61 -4.98 18.44 -17.47
N THR A 62 -5.84 18.32 -18.49
CA THR A 62 -5.62 18.93 -19.81
C THR A 62 -6.80 19.80 -20.18
N LEU A 63 -6.55 20.94 -20.81
CA LEU A 63 -7.62 21.77 -21.38
C LEU A 63 -8.46 20.97 -22.37
N SER A 64 -9.77 21.12 -22.31
CA SER A 64 -10.65 20.54 -23.33
C SER A 64 -10.61 21.41 -24.57
N SER A 65 -10.90 20.81 -25.72
CA SER A 65 -10.91 21.51 -27.02
C SER A 65 -11.85 22.72 -27.09
N ASN A 66 -12.81 22.79 -26.16
CA ASN A 66 -13.77 23.90 -26.07
C ASN A 66 -13.40 24.93 -24.98
N ALA A 67 -12.30 24.73 -24.27
CA ALA A 67 -11.90 25.63 -23.18
C ALA A 67 -11.25 26.91 -23.75
N PRO A 68 -11.46 28.07 -23.10
CA PRO A 68 -10.70 29.26 -23.44
C PRO A 68 -9.20 29.00 -23.27
N GLY A 69 -8.41 29.41 -24.25
CA GLY A 69 -6.95 29.19 -24.24
C GLY A 69 -6.49 27.82 -24.75
N TYR A 70 -7.42 26.91 -25.12
CA TYR A 70 -7.01 25.68 -25.78
C TYR A 70 -6.34 25.96 -27.12
N VAL A 71 -5.20 25.33 -27.34
CA VAL A 71 -4.49 25.35 -28.61
C VAL A 71 -4.36 23.91 -29.12
N PRO A 72 -4.74 23.64 -30.40
CA PRO A 72 -4.58 22.30 -30.97
C PRO A 72 -3.15 21.77 -30.85
N ASP A 73 -2.99 20.50 -30.46
CA ASP A 73 -1.68 19.87 -30.27
C ASP A 73 -0.79 19.93 -31.52
N SER A 74 -1.41 19.98 -32.70
CA SER A 74 -0.71 20.13 -34.00
C SER A 74 0.03 21.47 -34.17
N LEU A 75 -0.27 22.45 -33.33
CA LEU A 75 0.38 23.77 -33.34
C LEU A 75 1.53 23.88 -32.31
N TYR A 76 1.79 22.83 -31.54
CA TYR A 76 2.92 22.74 -30.63
C TYR A 76 4.07 21.93 -31.23
N ASP A 77 5.30 22.34 -30.97
CA ASP A 77 6.51 21.59 -31.32
C ASP A 77 6.83 20.45 -30.31
N SER A 78 5.86 20.09 -29.48
CA SER A 78 6.02 19.06 -28.43
C SER A 78 4.81 18.13 -28.39
N ASN A 79 5.02 16.97 -27.81
CA ASN A 79 3.95 16.00 -27.53
C ASN A 79 3.64 15.93 -26.03
N ALA A 80 2.55 15.27 -25.66
CA ALA A 80 2.07 15.14 -24.30
C ALA A 80 3.12 14.60 -23.31
N THR A 81 4.02 13.72 -23.76
CA THR A 81 5.13 13.21 -22.92
C THR A 81 6.19 14.29 -22.67
N GLN A 82 6.54 15.06 -23.68
CA GLN A 82 7.49 16.15 -23.56
C GLN A 82 6.91 17.26 -22.68
N ASP A 83 5.61 17.55 -22.79
CA ASP A 83 4.92 18.51 -21.93
C ASP A 83 4.92 18.07 -20.47
N LEU A 84 4.65 16.78 -20.21
CA LEU A 84 4.74 16.19 -18.87
C LEU A 84 6.16 16.32 -18.29
N LEU A 85 7.17 15.93 -19.06
CA LEU A 85 8.58 16.02 -18.61
C LEU A 85 9.00 17.47 -18.36
N LYS A 86 8.57 18.41 -19.23
CA LYS A 86 8.84 19.83 -19.06
C LYS A 86 8.14 20.40 -17.82
N LEU A 87 6.91 19.96 -17.56
CA LEU A 87 6.18 20.33 -16.35
C LEU A 87 6.90 19.81 -15.10
N MET A 88 7.31 18.55 -15.08
CA MET A 88 8.07 17.96 -13.99
C MET A 88 9.38 18.73 -13.73
N GLU A 89 10.10 19.10 -14.78
CA GLU A 89 11.33 19.85 -14.67
C GLU A 89 11.10 21.26 -14.09
N ARG A 90 10.03 21.95 -14.52
CA ARG A 90 9.65 23.27 -13.95
C ARG A 90 9.32 23.16 -12.46
N ILE A 91 8.59 22.10 -12.06
CA ILE A 91 8.26 21.84 -10.65
C ILE A 91 9.54 21.56 -9.85
N ARG A 92 10.45 20.75 -10.38
CA ARG A 92 11.73 20.42 -9.73
C ARG A 92 12.61 21.64 -9.49
N GLN A 93 12.54 22.64 -10.37
CA GLN A 93 13.32 23.89 -10.26
C GLN A 93 12.76 24.85 -9.21
N GLU A 94 11.57 24.57 -8.64
CA GLU A 94 11.02 25.43 -7.58
C GLU A 94 11.82 25.31 -6.28
N GLN A 95 12.00 26.44 -5.60
CA GLN A 95 12.84 26.51 -4.39
C GLN A 95 12.38 25.58 -3.27
N GLU A 96 11.07 25.41 -3.12
CA GLU A 96 10.45 24.60 -2.05
C GLU A 96 10.49 23.09 -2.37
N VAL A 97 10.75 22.71 -3.62
CA VAL A 97 10.70 21.32 -4.07
C VAL A 97 12.05 20.62 -3.89
N GLU A 98 12.03 19.43 -3.33
CA GLU A 98 13.17 18.52 -3.20
C GLU A 98 13.30 17.64 -4.45
N GLU A 99 12.23 16.92 -4.81
CA GLU A 99 12.20 16.03 -5.97
C GLU A 99 10.77 15.77 -6.45
N VAL A 100 10.66 15.32 -7.71
CA VAL A 100 9.39 15.02 -8.42
C VAL A 100 9.48 13.68 -9.12
N CYS A 101 8.43 12.88 -9.02
CA CYS A 101 8.33 11.63 -9.79
C CYS A 101 6.94 11.48 -10.43
N VAL A 102 6.86 10.65 -11.46
CA VAL A 102 5.61 10.24 -12.09
C VAL A 102 5.42 8.74 -11.98
N THR A 103 4.18 8.33 -11.74
CA THR A 103 3.77 6.93 -11.68
C THR A 103 2.46 6.74 -12.45
N TYR A 104 2.13 5.49 -12.73
CA TYR A 104 0.82 5.08 -13.25
C TYR A 104 0.28 3.95 -12.39
N TRP A 105 -0.83 4.21 -11.66
CA TRP A 105 -1.45 3.27 -10.70
C TRP A 105 -0.48 2.67 -9.69
N SER A 106 0.53 3.43 -9.30
CA SER A 106 1.66 2.92 -8.51
C SER A 106 2.13 3.90 -7.43
N MET A 107 1.45 5.04 -7.30
CA MET A 107 1.70 5.96 -6.18
C MET A 107 1.18 5.31 -4.90
N PRO A 108 1.89 5.40 -3.78
CA PRO A 108 1.39 4.94 -2.49
C PRO A 108 0.00 5.52 -2.18
N TYR A 109 -0.89 4.68 -1.68
CA TYR A 109 -2.26 5.07 -1.31
C TYR A 109 -3.14 5.61 -2.46
N SER A 110 -2.82 5.31 -3.72
CA SER A 110 -3.64 5.76 -4.86
C SER A 110 -4.85 4.87 -5.15
N ASN A 111 -5.01 3.75 -4.45
CA ASN A 111 -5.94 2.66 -4.77
C ASN A 111 -5.72 2.03 -6.17
N GLY A 112 -4.65 2.41 -6.84
CA GLY A 112 -4.21 1.75 -8.06
C GLY A 112 -3.60 0.39 -7.74
N SER A 113 -3.88 -0.61 -8.58
CA SER A 113 -3.28 -1.94 -8.47
C SER A 113 -3.09 -2.54 -9.85
N SER A 114 -1.95 -3.14 -10.08
CA SER A 114 -1.65 -3.86 -11.31
C SER A 114 -0.89 -5.13 -10.96
N TRP A 115 -1.34 -6.26 -11.49
CA TRP A 115 -0.73 -7.56 -11.24
C TRP A 115 -0.25 -8.15 -12.56
N GLY A 116 0.78 -8.97 -12.51
CA GLY A 116 1.35 -9.63 -13.68
C GLY A 116 1.98 -10.96 -13.32
N THR A 117 2.57 -11.58 -14.33
CA THR A 117 3.33 -12.83 -14.20
C THR A 117 4.77 -12.56 -14.61
N LEU A 118 5.71 -12.81 -13.70
CA LEU A 118 7.14 -12.78 -13.98
C LEU A 118 7.70 -14.20 -14.02
N LEU A 119 8.63 -14.42 -14.94
CA LEU A 119 9.31 -15.69 -15.16
C LEU A 119 10.82 -15.45 -15.26
N PRO A 120 11.63 -16.01 -14.35
CA PRO A 120 13.08 -16.01 -14.50
C PRO A 120 13.49 -16.64 -15.84
N LEU A 121 14.46 -16.04 -16.52
CA LEU A 121 14.93 -16.56 -17.79
C LEU A 121 15.52 -17.97 -17.62
N GLY A 122 15.01 -18.94 -18.42
CA GLY A 122 15.36 -20.35 -18.30
C GLY A 122 14.54 -21.15 -17.28
N ALA A 123 13.54 -20.53 -16.62
CA ALA A 123 12.61 -21.26 -15.79
C ALA A 123 11.62 -22.10 -16.64
N ASP A 124 11.10 -23.15 -16.03
CA ASP A 124 10.05 -23.98 -16.64
C ASP A 124 8.73 -23.18 -16.71
N THR A 125 8.35 -22.75 -17.91
CA THR A 125 7.14 -21.95 -18.17
C THR A 125 5.85 -22.67 -17.79
N SER A 126 5.86 -24.01 -17.74
CA SER A 126 4.69 -24.79 -17.30
C SER A 126 4.32 -24.58 -15.82
N LYS A 127 5.24 -24.04 -15.03
CA LYS A 127 5.06 -23.71 -13.61
C LYS A 127 4.59 -22.27 -13.37
N ALA A 128 4.47 -21.46 -14.42
CA ALA A 128 3.93 -20.11 -14.34
C ALA A 128 2.42 -20.16 -14.15
N VAL A 129 1.96 -20.22 -12.93
CA VAL A 129 0.53 -20.28 -12.61
C VAL A 129 0.06 -18.92 -12.09
N GLY A 130 -0.76 -18.24 -12.92
CA GLY A 130 -1.48 -17.03 -12.51
C GLY A 130 -0.61 -15.79 -12.28
N GLN A 131 -1.22 -14.77 -11.72
CA GLN A 131 -0.54 -13.52 -11.35
C GLN A 131 0.31 -13.76 -10.10
N ASN A 132 1.62 -13.52 -10.18
CA ASN A 132 2.57 -13.86 -9.13
C ASN A 132 3.33 -12.67 -8.54
N TYR A 133 3.08 -11.44 -9.03
CA TYR A 133 3.68 -10.23 -8.48
C TYR A 133 2.79 -9.01 -8.65
N HIS A 134 2.95 -8.04 -7.74
CA HIS A 134 2.36 -6.70 -7.84
C HIS A 134 3.26 -5.82 -8.70
N LYS A 135 2.70 -5.32 -9.80
CA LYS A 135 3.42 -4.53 -10.80
C LYS A 135 3.31 -3.05 -10.50
N LEU A 136 4.44 -2.40 -10.29
CA LEU A 136 4.55 -0.96 -10.06
C LEU A 136 5.25 -0.30 -11.25
N LYS A 137 4.69 0.81 -11.75
CA LYS A 137 5.17 1.56 -12.92
C LYS A 137 5.58 2.95 -12.48
N VAL A 138 6.88 3.19 -12.40
CA VAL A 138 7.46 4.34 -11.73
C VAL A 138 8.57 4.99 -12.53
N SER A 139 8.70 6.32 -12.48
CA SER A 139 9.89 7.00 -13.01
C SER A 139 11.12 6.73 -12.13
N PRO A 140 12.35 6.90 -12.65
CA PRO A 140 13.59 6.69 -11.86
C PRO A 140 13.60 7.47 -10.55
N SER A 141 13.18 8.74 -10.55
CA SER A 141 13.12 9.62 -9.37
C SER A 141 12.12 9.20 -8.29
N TYR A 142 11.31 8.16 -8.54
CA TYR A 142 10.39 7.61 -7.54
C TYR A 142 11.10 7.20 -6.26
N PHE A 143 12.25 6.57 -6.40
CA PHE A 143 13.04 6.08 -5.25
C PHE A 143 13.61 7.22 -4.40
N ASP A 144 13.91 8.36 -5.00
CA ASP A 144 14.37 9.55 -4.28
C ASP A 144 13.20 10.27 -3.61
N VAL A 145 12.07 10.45 -4.31
CA VAL A 145 10.84 11.06 -3.74
C VAL A 145 10.38 10.28 -2.50
N PHE A 146 10.43 8.96 -2.53
CA PHE A 146 10.00 8.09 -1.43
C PHE A 146 11.15 7.60 -0.55
N ARG A 147 12.37 8.16 -0.72
CA ARG A 147 13.58 7.86 0.08
C ARG A 147 13.87 6.37 0.21
N MET A 148 13.62 5.63 -0.86
CA MET A 148 13.84 4.19 -0.91
C MET A 148 15.31 3.90 -1.23
N LYS A 149 15.84 2.88 -0.55
CA LYS A 149 17.21 2.38 -0.77
C LYS A 149 17.17 0.88 -1.01
N ASP A 150 18.18 0.37 -1.68
CA ASP A 150 18.32 -1.07 -1.82
C ASP A 150 18.69 -1.74 -0.48
N LYS A 151 18.72 -3.07 -0.48
CA LYS A 151 19.05 -3.86 0.72
C LYS A 151 20.45 -3.62 1.28
N GLU A 152 21.36 -3.01 0.49
CA GLU A 152 22.70 -2.59 0.91
C GLU A 152 22.77 -1.11 1.30
N GLY A 153 21.65 -0.40 1.28
CA GLY A 153 21.56 1.03 1.63
C GLY A 153 21.98 2.00 0.53
N ARG A 154 22.16 1.53 -0.71
CA ARG A 154 22.57 2.35 -1.86
C ARG A 154 21.37 3.06 -2.48
N ALA A 155 21.61 4.22 -3.11
CA ALA A 155 20.63 4.91 -3.94
C ALA A 155 20.29 4.06 -5.19
N ILE A 156 19.00 3.96 -5.50
CA ILE A 156 18.49 3.13 -6.61
C ILE A 156 18.47 3.90 -7.93
N THR A 157 18.14 5.19 -7.89
CA THR A 157 17.98 6.04 -9.07
C THR A 157 19.15 5.93 -10.05
N PRO A 158 20.43 6.05 -9.64
CA PRO A 158 21.56 5.90 -10.57
C PRO A 158 21.68 4.50 -11.20
N LEU A 159 21.21 3.47 -10.50
CA LEU A 159 21.25 2.08 -10.99
C LEU A 159 20.23 1.84 -12.11
N VAL A 160 19.09 2.55 -12.08
CA VAL A 160 18.01 2.34 -13.05
C VAL A 160 18.02 3.35 -14.19
N GLU A 161 18.59 4.55 -14.02
CA GLU A 161 18.64 5.56 -15.07
C GLU A 161 19.44 5.12 -16.30
N ASN A 162 20.61 4.54 -16.09
CA ASN A 162 21.56 4.19 -17.14
C ASN A 162 21.46 2.73 -17.62
N ALA A 163 20.68 1.89 -16.94
CA ALA A 163 20.53 0.49 -17.31
C ALA A 163 19.50 0.31 -18.45
N TYR A 164 19.71 -0.70 -19.30
CA TYR A 164 18.73 -1.11 -20.30
C TYR A 164 17.66 -1.99 -19.65
N ARG A 165 16.38 -1.62 -19.81
CA ARG A 165 15.20 -2.32 -19.24
C ARG A 165 15.40 -2.77 -17.78
N PRO A 166 15.74 -1.84 -16.85
CA PRO A 166 15.97 -2.19 -15.46
C PRO A 166 14.65 -2.54 -14.77
N LEU A 167 14.72 -3.48 -13.85
CA LEU A 167 13.66 -3.84 -12.91
C LEU A 167 14.19 -3.75 -11.49
N VAL A 168 13.40 -3.21 -10.58
CA VAL A 168 13.68 -3.26 -9.15
C VAL A 168 12.66 -4.20 -8.52
N VAL A 169 13.10 -5.12 -7.68
CA VAL A 169 12.24 -6.10 -7.03
C VAL A 169 12.33 -5.99 -5.52
N THR A 170 11.36 -6.52 -4.79
CA THR A 170 11.43 -6.64 -3.34
C THR A 170 12.19 -7.89 -2.91
N ALA A 171 12.65 -7.94 -1.66
CA ALA A 171 13.30 -9.12 -1.10
C ALA A 171 12.37 -10.34 -1.10
N GLU A 172 11.07 -10.14 -0.92
CA GLU A 172 10.05 -11.18 -1.03
C GLU A 172 10.00 -11.76 -2.45
N ALA A 173 10.09 -10.90 -3.48
CA ALA A 173 10.15 -11.35 -4.88
C ALA A 173 11.49 -12.03 -5.20
N GLU A 174 12.62 -11.55 -4.65
CA GLU A 174 13.91 -12.22 -4.77
C GLU A 174 13.86 -13.63 -4.21
N ASP A 175 13.28 -13.79 -3.01
CA ASP A 175 13.13 -15.12 -2.38
C ASP A 175 12.19 -16.02 -3.19
N PHE A 176 11.06 -15.49 -3.61
CA PHE A 176 10.06 -16.23 -4.39
C PHE A 176 10.59 -16.75 -5.73
N PHE A 177 11.27 -15.89 -6.50
CA PHE A 177 11.73 -16.24 -7.85
C PHE A 177 13.09 -16.94 -7.88
N PHE A 178 13.96 -16.69 -6.89
CA PHE A 178 15.36 -17.16 -6.90
C PHE A 178 15.74 -17.95 -5.66
N GLY A 179 14.78 -18.27 -4.77
CA GLY A 179 15.03 -19.08 -3.58
C GLY A 179 16.05 -18.49 -2.62
N GLY A 180 16.03 -17.16 -2.44
CA GLY A 180 16.96 -16.44 -1.57
C GLY A 180 18.36 -16.22 -2.15
N GLN A 181 18.62 -16.67 -3.39
CA GLN A 181 19.86 -16.32 -4.09
C GLN A 181 19.77 -14.88 -4.63
N SER A 182 20.93 -14.18 -4.73
CA SER A 182 20.94 -12.82 -5.26
C SER A 182 20.27 -12.72 -6.63
N ALA A 183 19.31 -11.81 -6.73
CA ALA A 183 18.60 -11.52 -7.97
C ALA A 183 19.32 -10.48 -8.84
N ILE A 184 20.24 -9.69 -8.27
CA ILE A 184 20.92 -8.58 -8.97
C ILE A 184 21.68 -9.11 -10.21
N GLY A 185 21.45 -8.47 -11.36
CA GLY A 185 22.00 -8.84 -12.65
C GLY A 185 21.33 -10.02 -13.35
N ARG A 186 20.39 -10.72 -12.69
CA ARG A 186 19.63 -11.77 -13.34
C ARG A 186 18.55 -11.20 -14.24
N GLN A 187 18.17 -11.99 -15.25
CA GLN A 187 17.14 -11.63 -16.20
C GLN A 187 15.82 -12.31 -15.87
N ILE A 188 14.74 -11.58 -16.06
CA ILE A 188 13.36 -12.01 -15.80
C ILE A 188 12.44 -11.40 -16.87
N SER A 189 11.50 -12.17 -17.35
CA SER A 189 10.54 -11.71 -18.38
C SER A 189 9.14 -11.55 -17.82
N GLU A 190 8.38 -10.66 -18.40
CA GLU A 190 6.96 -10.52 -18.13
C GLU A 190 6.17 -11.43 -19.08
N ASN A 191 5.30 -12.25 -18.53
CA ASN A 191 4.56 -13.28 -19.25
C ASN A 191 5.49 -14.26 -19.99
N ASP A 192 5.02 -14.82 -21.09
CA ASP A 192 5.75 -15.78 -21.92
C ASP A 192 6.68 -15.12 -22.97
N ASP A 193 6.74 -13.78 -22.96
CA ASP A 193 7.59 -13.04 -23.89
C ASP A 193 9.04 -12.98 -23.38
N LEU A 194 9.85 -13.91 -23.86
CA LEU A 194 11.27 -14.00 -23.53
C LEU A 194 12.17 -13.15 -24.45
N SER A 195 11.58 -12.44 -25.44
CA SER A 195 12.35 -11.69 -26.44
C SER A 195 13.03 -10.46 -25.86
N GLU A 196 12.44 -9.84 -24.83
CA GLU A 196 12.91 -8.61 -24.21
C GLU A 196 12.89 -8.68 -22.68
N PRO A 197 13.79 -9.44 -22.07
CA PRO A 197 13.82 -9.59 -20.62
C PRO A 197 14.23 -8.29 -19.90
N PHE A 198 13.74 -8.12 -18.71
CA PHE A 198 14.22 -7.12 -17.75
C PHE A 198 15.49 -7.64 -17.06
N THR A 199 16.39 -6.70 -16.72
CA THR A 199 17.53 -7.01 -15.85
C THR A 199 17.29 -6.44 -14.45
N ILE A 200 17.41 -7.26 -13.42
CA ILE A 200 17.19 -6.82 -12.04
C ILE A 200 18.38 -5.94 -11.62
N ALA A 201 18.11 -4.64 -11.44
CA ALA A 201 19.09 -3.63 -11.11
C ALA A 201 19.29 -3.44 -9.61
N ALA A 202 18.25 -3.65 -8.82
CA ALA A 202 18.29 -3.49 -7.36
C ALA A 202 17.23 -4.35 -6.68
N VAL A 203 17.44 -4.63 -5.39
CA VAL A 203 16.48 -5.32 -4.52
C VAL A 203 16.16 -4.44 -3.32
N LEU A 204 14.89 -4.14 -3.11
CA LEU A 204 14.39 -3.42 -1.93
C LEU A 204 14.29 -4.35 -0.73
N PRO A 205 14.58 -3.89 0.49
CA PRO A 205 14.45 -4.72 1.69
C PRO A 205 13.01 -5.14 1.97
N THR A 206 12.04 -4.30 1.65
CA THR A 206 10.60 -4.57 1.75
C THR A 206 9.80 -3.49 1.03
N PHE A 207 8.57 -3.80 0.67
CA PHE A 207 7.57 -2.85 0.22
C PHE A 207 6.17 -3.36 0.59
N ARG A 208 5.31 -2.46 1.05
CA ARG A 208 3.90 -2.75 1.35
C ARG A 208 3.00 -1.69 0.74
N SER A 209 1.95 -2.12 0.07
CA SER A 209 1.00 -1.21 -0.58
C SER A 209 0.12 -0.45 0.42
N ASN A 210 -0.09 -1.03 1.61
CA ASN A 210 -0.95 -0.50 2.66
C ASN A 210 -0.38 -0.87 4.04
N ASP A 211 -0.66 -0.06 5.07
CA ASP A 211 -0.19 -0.26 6.44
C ASP A 211 -0.68 -1.56 7.09
N PHE A 212 -1.80 -2.11 6.61
CA PHE A 212 -2.37 -3.36 7.12
C PHE A 212 -2.01 -4.58 6.28
N ASP A 213 -1.33 -4.38 5.14
CA ASP A 213 -0.91 -5.47 4.28
C ASP A 213 0.42 -6.07 4.75
N ARG A 214 0.64 -7.32 4.37
CA ARG A 214 1.94 -7.97 4.53
C ARG A 214 2.86 -7.56 3.38
N PRO A 215 4.18 -7.68 3.53
CA PRO A 215 5.10 -7.56 2.40
C PRO A 215 4.70 -8.48 1.26
N GLU A 216 4.79 -7.99 0.03
CA GLU A 216 4.34 -8.68 -1.18
C GLU A 216 5.47 -8.81 -2.19
N ASN A 217 5.32 -9.77 -3.11
CA ASN A 217 6.18 -9.85 -4.28
C ASN A 217 5.91 -8.66 -5.19
N CYS A 218 6.75 -7.64 -5.13
CA CYS A 218 6.61 -6.44 -5.95
C CYS A 218 7.76 -6.32 -6.94
N ALA A 219 7.43 -5.78 -8.13
CA ALA A 219 8.42 -5.40 -9.12
C ALA A 219 8.11 -4.02 -9.69
N PHE A 220 9.12 -3.17 -9.75
CA PHE A 220 9.05 -1.79 -10.21
C PHE A 220 9.60 -1.71 -11.63
N THR A 221 8.69 -1.56 -12.59
CA THR A 221 9.03 -1.29 -13.99
C THR A 221 9.32 0.19 -14.16
N ILE A 222 10.48 0.51 -14.73
CA ILE A 222 10.95 1.89 -14.83
C ILE A 222 10.42 2.55 -16.08
N LEU A 223 9.64 3.62 -15.88
CA LEU A 223 9.08 4.46 -16.94
C LEU A 223 10.08 5.55 -17.33
N LYS A 224 10.77 5.36 -18.44
CA LYS A 224 11.70 6.35 -19.02
C LYS A 224 11.73 6.23 -20.56
N GLY A 225 12.09 7.31 -21.24
CA GLY A 225 12.20 7.33 -22.70
C GLY A 225 10.96 6.80 -23.39
N GLU A 226 11.10 5.73 -24.18
CA GLU A 226 10.01 5.14 -24.97
C GLU A 226 8.92 4.53 -24.08
N SER A 227 9.26 3.84 -23.00
CA SER A 227 8.25 3.24 -22.11
C SER A 227 7.33 4.31 -21.48
N LEU A 228 7.87 5.46 -21.08
CA LEU A 228 7.04 6.57 -20.60
C LEU A 228 6.18 7.14 -21.72
N ARG A 229 6.73 7.28 -22.93
CA ARG A 229 5.96 7.76 -24.11
C ARG A 229 4.77 6.87 -24.43
N GLU A 230 4.96 5.56 -24.42
CA GLU A 230 3.87 4.60 -24.64
C GLU A 230 2.79 4.70 -23.58
N PHE A 231 3.17 4.85 -22.30
CA PHE A 231 2.21 5.02 -21.22
C PHE A 231 1.41 6.32 -21.36
N VAL A 232 2.06 7.45 -21.64
CA VAL A 232 1.36 8.73 -21.86
C VAL A 232 0.45 8.65 -23.07
N LYS A 233 0.91 8.01 -24.17
CA LYS A 233 0.11 7.84 -25.40
C LYS A 233 -1.14 6.97 -25.16
N ASN A 234 -1.01 5.87 -24.41
CA ASN A 234 -2.09 4.91 -24.22
C ASN A 234 -3.08 5.32 -23.13
N PHE A 235 -2.64 5.99 -22.08
CA PHE A 235 -3.44 6.29 -20.89
C PHE A 235 -3.64 7.80 -20.65
N GLY A 236 -2.91 8.64 -21.37
CA GLY A 236 -2.96 10.10 -21.22
C GLY A 236 -2.27 10.64 -19.97
N VAL A 237 -2.03 11.96 -19.99
CA VAL A 237 -1.41 12.68 -18.85
C VAL A 237 -2.31 12.70 -17.62
N ARG A 238 -3.63 12.68 -17.79
CA ARG A 238 -4.60 12.69 -16.68
C ARG A 238 -4.51 11.46 -15.78
N SER A 239 -4.05 10.33 -16.33
CA SER A 239 -3.84 9.08 -15.59
C SER A 239 -2.47 9.03 -14.90
N ALA A 240 -1.59 9.98 -15.20
CA ALA A 240 -0.31 10.10 -14.54
C ALA A 240 -0.49 10.62 -13.11
N GLU A 241 0.18 9.96 -12.18
CA GLU A 241 0.20 10.33 -10.76
C GLU A 241 1.53 11.05 -10.50
N LEU A 242 1.47 12.34 -10.24
CA LEU A 242 2.65 13.16 -9.98
C LEU A 242 2.83 13.31 -8.48
N SER A 243 3.95 12.83 -7.95
CA SER A 243 4.31 13.01 -6.54
C SER A 243 5.47 13.99 -6.41
N VAL A 244 5.29 14.97 -5.55
CA VAL A 244 6.23 16.06 -5.29
C VAL A 244 6.61 16.06 -3.83
N ARG A 245 7.90 15.88 -3.54
CA ARG A 245 8.44 16.03 -2.19
C ARG A 245 8.92 17.45 -1.99
N THR A 246 8.51 18.05 -0.88
CA THR A 246 8.98 19.38 -0.47
C THR A 246 10.14 19.28 0.53
N LYS A 247 11.05 20.26 0.50
CA LYS A 247 12.23 20.30 1.38
C LYS A 247 11.88 20.46 2.86
N ARG A 248 10.71 21.04 3.15
CA ARG A 248 10.17 21.23 4.50
C ARG A 248 8.69 20.82 4.54
N PRO A 249 8.15 20.57 5.72
CA PRO A 249 6.70 20.45 5.88
C PRO A 249 6.02 21.73 5.41
N MET A 250 4.92 21.60 4.68
CA MET A 250 4.05 22.70 4.28
C MET A 250 2.63 22.40 4.73
N THR A 251 1.92 23.42 5.19
CA THR A 251 0.48 23.34 5.42
C THR A 251 -0.27 23.39 4.10
N GLU A 252 -1.55 23.05 4.11
CA GLU A 252 -2.40 23.12 2.93
C GLU A 252 -2.48 24.57 2.37
N ASP A 253 -2.63 25.56 3.25
CA ASP A 253 -2.66 26.97 2.88
C ASP A 253 -1.34 27.42 2.24
N GLU A 254 -0.19 27.01 2.80
CA GLU A 254 1.12 27.30 2.21
C GLU A 254 1.29 26.67 0.82
N MET A 255 0.78 25.46 0.64
CA MET A 255 0.84 24.77 -0.66
C MET A 255 -0.07 25.45 -1.69
N TYR A 256 -1.27 25.89 -1.31
CA TYR A 256 -2.14 26.65 -2.22
C TYR A 256 -1.53 28.01 -2.58
N ALA A 257 -0.94 28.73 -1.63
CA ALA A 257 -0.23 29.97 -1.89
C ALA A 257 0.99 29.76 -2.82
N PHE A 258 1.71 28.65 -2.65
CA PHE A 258 2.79 28.24 -3.56
C PHE A 258 2.27 28.00 -4.98
N LEU A 259 1.16 27.27 -5.14
CA LEU A 259 0.56 27.00 -6.46
C LEU A 259 0.06 28.28 -7.13
N GLU A 260 -0.58 29.18 -6.39
CA GLU A 260 -1.05 30.47 -6.92
C GLU A 260 0.13 31.29 -7.44
N LYS A 261 1.20 31.39 -6.64
CA LYS A 261 2.41 32.13 -7.02
C LYS A 261 3.12 31.54 -8.24
N THR A 262 3.01 30.24 -8.45
CA THR A 262 3.74 29.49 -9.51
C THR A 262 2.82 29.02 -10.64
N ALA A 263 1.57 29.49 -10.71
CA ALA A 263 0.54 29.00 -11.62
C ALA A 263 0.98 28.95 -13.09
N ASP A 264 1.66 30.01 -13.55
CA ASP A 264 2.19 30.09 -14.93
C ASP A 264 3.23 29.00 -15.23
N ARG A 265 3.98 28.56 -14.21
CA ARG A 265 4.98 27.49 -14.34
C ARG A 265 4.36 26.10 -14.22
N MET A 266 3.21 26.00 -13.54
CA MET A 266 2.45 24.75 -13.37
C MET A 266 1.58 24.42 -14.59
N THR A 267 1.83 25.08 -15.71
CA THR A 267 1.14 24.87 -16.99
C THR A 267 2.16 24.73 -18.12
N VAL A 268 2.02 23.71 -18.94
CA VAL A 268 2.77 23.49 -20.18
C VAL A 268 1.78 23.14 -21.27
N ASN A 269 1.63 23.99 -22.27
CA ASN A 269 0.63 23.86 -23.33
C ASN A 269 -0.77 23.64 -22.76
N ASN A 270 -1.44 22.55 -23.14
CA ASN A 270 -2.77 22.21 -22.59
C ASN A 270 -2.71 21.45 -21.25
N THR A 271 -1.53 21.07 -20.75
CA THR A 271 -1.37 20.28 -19.52
C THR A 271 -1.10 21.20 -18.34
N PHE A 272 -1.83 21.02 -17.25
CA PHE A 272 -1.70 21.84 -16.05
C PHE A 272 -1.98 21.05 -14.75
N VAL A 273 -1.48 21.58 -13.63
CA VAL A 273 -1.82 21.12 -12.29
C VAL A 273 -3.13 21.78 -11.85
N HIS A 274 -4.15 20.98 -11.56
CA HIS A 274 -5.48 21.50 -11.18
C HIS A 274 -5.80 21.34 -9.69
N GLY A 275 -4.97 20.63 -8.93
CA GLY A 275 -5.19 20.42 -7.50
C GLY A 275 -4.06 19.62 -6.87
N VAL A 276 -4.01 19.69 -5.56
CA VAL A 276 -3.01 19.00 -4.74
C VAL A 276 -3.68 18.30 -3.57
N THR A 277 -3.03 17.28 -3.04
CA THR A 277 -3.45 16.57 -1.83
C THR A 277 -2.21 16.10 -1.10
N LEU A 278 -2.14 16.33 0.20
CA LEU A 278 -1.05 15.80 1.02
C LEU A 278 -1.15 14.26 1.06
N LEU A 279 -0.06 13.57 0.82
CA LEU A 279 -0.09 12.11 0.74
C LEU A 279 -0.43 11.44 2.08
N ALA A 280 -0.11 12.11 3.20
CA ALA A 280 -0.52 11.68 4.53
C ALA A 280 -2.05 11.67 4.70
N ASP A 281 -2.76 12.68 4.17
CA ASP A 281 -4.22 12.75 4.24
C ASP A 281 -4.85 11.65 3.37
N GLN A 282 -4.27 11.42 2.18
CA GLN A 282 -4.71 10.32 1.31
C GLN A 282 -4.51 8.96 1.99
N ARG A 283 -3.39 8.76 2.71
CA ARG A 283 -3.17 7.57 3.56
C ARG A 283 -4.25 7.43 4.62
N ASP A 284 -4.53 8.49 5.38
CA ASP A 284 -5.52 8.44 6.45
C ASP A 284 -6.93 8.15 5.92
N ASP A 285 -7.30 8.70 4.77
CA ASP A 285 -8.57 8.38 4.10
C ASP A 285 -8.66 6.90 3.70
N GLN A 286 -7.60 6.36 3.12
CA GLN A 286 -7.55 4.95 2.71
C GLN A 286 -7.60 4.00 3.91
N LEU A 287 -6.91 4.34 5.00
CA LEU A 287 -6.87 3.53 6.21
C LEU A 287 -8.15 3.64 7.06
N ARG A 288 -8.96 4.68 6.87
CA ARG A 288 -10.14 4.97 7.70
C ARG A 288 -11.11 3.79 7.79
N PHE A 289 -11.35 3.10 6.68
CA PHE A 289 -12.23 1.94 6.67
C PHE A 289 -11.71 0.83 7.59
N THR A 290 -10.44 0.43 7.44
CA THR A 290 -9.82 -0.64 8.25
C THR A 290 -9.72 -0.24 9.73
N LYS A 291 -9.35 1.02 10.03
CA LYS A 291 -9.33 1.57 11.39
C LYS A 291 -10.72 1.49 12.04
N ASN A 292 -11.78 1.84 11.32
CA ASN A 292 -13.15 1.77 11.80
C ASN A 292 -13.61 0.32 12.04
N GLU A 293 -13.30 -0.60 11.12
CA GLU A 293 -13.60 -2.02 11.30
C GLU A 293 -12.88 -2.62 12.52
N ASN A 294 -11.64 -2.24 12.75
CA ASN A 294 -10.89 -2.69 13.92
C ASN A 294 -11.46 -2.12 15.23
N SER A 295 -11.92 -0.85 15.22
CA SER A 295 -12.63 -0.26 16.36
C SER A 295 -13.95 -0.96 16.66
N LYS A 296 -14.73 -1.33 15.64
CA LYS A 296 -15.96 -2.12 15.81
C LYS A 296 -15.68 -3.51 16.40
N LYS A 297 -14.64 -4.21 15.90
CA LYS A 297 -14.22 -5.51 16.45
C LYS A 297 -13.82 -5.38 17.93
N LEU A 298 -13.03 -4.37 18.28
CA LEU A 298 -12.63 -4.12 19.65
C LEU A 298 -13.83 -3.87 20.57
N SER A 299 -14.79 -3.06 20.13
CA SER A 299 -16.05 -2.78 20.86
C SER A 299 -16.86 -4.05 21.04
N MET A 300 -16.97 -4.89 20.00
CA MET A 300 -17.68 -6.17 20.08
C MET A 300 -17.01 -7.15 21.04
N MET A 301 -15.66 -7.22 21.03
CA MET A 301 -14.90 -8.03 21.99
C MET A 301 -15.16 -7.59 23.43
N ALA A 302 -15.11 -6.28 23.68
CA ALA A 302 -15.41 -5.73 25.01
C ALA A 302 -16.84 -6.09 25.46
N PHE A 303 -17.81 -5.94 24.56
CA PHE A 303 -19.21 -6.33 24.84
C PHE A 303 -19.34 -7.82 25.16
N LEU A 304 -18.69 -8.71 24.40
CA LEU A 304 -18.73 -10.15 24.65
C LEU A 304 -18.08 -10.50 25.99
N LEU A 305 -16.93 -9.88 26.33
CA LEU A 305 -16.27 -10.10 27.63
C LEU A 305 -17.15 -9.66 28.80
N VAL A 306 -17.82 -8.51 28.69
CA VAL A 306 -18.76 -8.02 29.70
C VAL A 306 -19.95 -8.98 29.87
N ASN A 307 -20.53 -9.48 28.77
CA ASN A 307 -21.61 -10.45 28.82
C ASN A 307 -21.20 -11.76 29.49
N VAL A 308 -20.03 -12.30 29.14
CA VAL A 308 -19.48 -13.51 29.76
C VAL A 308 -19.27 -13.30 31.27
N PHE A 309 -18.70 -12.14 31.65
CA PHE A 309 -18.51 -11.80 33.05
C PHE A 309 -19.82 -11.80 33.83
N PHE A 310 -20.84 -11.10 33.34
CA PHE A 310 -22.16 -11.06 33.99
C PHE A 310 -22.87 -12.41 33.97
N GLY A 311 -22.73 -13.20 32.90
CA GLY A 311 -23.27 -14.55 32.81
C GLY A 311 -22.68 -15.47 33.89
N ILE A 312 -21.35 -15.40 34.07
CA ILE A 312 -20.66 -16.18 35.11
C ILE A 312 -21.10 -15.71 36.50
N VAL A 313 -21.03 -14.41 36.79
CA VAL A 313 -21.44 -13.83 38.07
C VAL A 313 -22.89 -14.16 38.39
N GLY A 314 -23.80 -13.98 37.44
CA GLY A 314 -25.22 -14.31 37.64
C GLY A 314 -25.46 -15.78 37.95
N THR A 315 -24.75 -16.68 37.26
CA THR A 315 -24.81 -18.12 37.51
C THR A 315 -24.32 -18.48 38.90
N PHE A 316 -23.21 -17.89 39.34
CA PHE A 316 -22.71 -18.09 40.72
C PHE A 316 -23.65 -17.56 41.79
N TRP A 317 -24.24 -16.36 41.57
CA TRP A 317 -25.23 -15.77 42.46
C TRP A 317 -26.45 -16.68 42.63
N LEU A 318 -27.09 -17.09 41.53
CA LEU A 318 -28.26 -17.97 41.58
C LEU A 318 -27.98 -19.30 42.27
N ARG A 319 -26.80 -19.89 42.09
CA ARG A 319 -26.38 -21.12 42.77
C ARG A 319 -26.14 -20.91 44.25
N THR A 320 -25.57 -19.80 44.64
CA THR A 320 -25.32 -19.46 46.05
C THR A 320 -26.65 -19.25 46.76
N GLU A 321 -27.59 -18.55 46.13
CA GLU A 321 -28.94 -18.30 46.72
C GLU A 321 -29.71 -19.61 46.90
N ARG A 322 -29.71 -20.51 45.91
CA ARG A 322 -30.34 -21.84 46.04
C ARG A 322 -29.71 -22.68 47.16
N ARG A 323 -28.42 -22.66 47.33
CA ARG A 323 -27.72 -23.37 48.42
C ARG A 323 -28.03 -22.75 49.77
N ARG A 324 -28.20 -21.44 49.90
CA ARG A 324 -28.63 -20.78 51.12
C ARG A 324 -30.01 -21.22 51.54
N SER A 325 -30.94 -21.34 50.60
CA SER A 325 -32.30 -21.82 50.85
C SER A 325 -32.37 -23.31 51.22
N GLU A 326 -31.34 -24.12 50.81
CA GLU A 326 -31.24 -25.54 51.17
C GLU A 326 -30.58 -25.77 52.52
N ILE A 327 -29.75 -24.84 53.03
CA ILE A 327 -28.93 -25.00 54.25
C ILE A 327 -29.48 -24.15 55.42
N GLY A 328 -30.21 -23.11 55.06
CA GLY A 328 -30.50 -22.03 56.04
C GLY A 328 -31.92 -22.06 56.60
N LEU A 329 -32.62 -23.13 56.43
CA LEU A 329 -33.96 -23.21 56.99
C LEU A 329 -34.27 -24.62 57.40
#